data_f3e59a485c0e38deb1a5929c56d79f41
#
_entry.id   f3e59a485c0e38deb1a5929c56d79f41
#
_cell.length_a   1.000
_cell.length_b   1.000
_cell.length_c   1.000
_cell.angle_alpha   90.00
_cell.angle_beta   90.00
_cell.angle_gamma   90.00
#
_symmetry.space_group_name_H-M   'P 1'
#
loop_
_entity.id
_entity.type
_entity.pdbx_description
1 polymer ?
#
loop_
_entity_poly.entity_id
_entity_poly.type
_entity_poly.pdbx_seq_one_letter_code
_entity_poly.pdbx_strand_id
1 'polypeptide(L)'
;HHPRGPHCAFAPRSTKPRRFAPRSTEATKPRADSEVTKYKVRCVYNDEQRMNRTLIETFSPAVRHTTVKASVACSVLLNRRRLSFDVTGAYLQGEYSDGEVVYARPPKGCETFDDRGIMLVWRMHVPLYGQGDAGLIWFRTIREQLTMKQGFNQSDADPSYFWKRSC
;
A
#
# COMPACT_ATOMS: atom_id res chain seq x y z
N HIS A 1 -16.83 10.08 -10.33
CA HIS A 1 -15.65 9.20 -10.50
C HIS A 1 -16.06 7.78 -10.17
N HIS A 2 -16.28 6.96 -11.19
CA HIS A 2 -16.46 5.52 -11.01
C HIS A 2 -15.08 4.91 -10.67
N PRO A 3 -14.97 4.06 -9.63
CA PRO A 3 -13.78 3.27 -9.42
C PRO A 3 -13.58 2.37 -10.65
N ARG A 4 -12.46 2.52 -11.33
CA ARG A 4 -12.07 1.60 -12.40
C ARG A 4 -11.80 0.24 -11.75
N GLY A 5 -12.69 -0.73 -11.99
CA GLY A 5 -12.49 -2.09 -11.58
C GLY A 5 -11.23 -2.69 -12.23
N PRO A 6 -10.70 -3.81 -11.71
CA PRO A 6 -9.55 -4.48 -12.30
C PRO A 6 -9.85 -4.86 -13.76
N HIS A 7 -9.05 -4.35 -14.69
CA HIS A 7 -9.15 -4.75 -16.09
C HIS A 7 -8.47 -6.11 -16.28
N CYS A 8 -9.20 -7.09 -16.81
CA CYS A 8 -8.61 -8.35 -17.25
C CYS A 8 -7.70 -8.07 -18.46
N ALA A 9 -6.42 -8.36 -18.34
CA ALA A 9 -5.46 -8.22 -19.43
C ALA A 9 -4.77 -9.56 -19.71
N PHE A 10 -4.52 -9.83 -20.98
CA PHE A 10 -3.77 -10.99 -21.41
C PHE A 10 -2.28 -10.79 -21.07
N ALA A 11 -1.70 -11.65 -20.23
CA ALA A 11 -0.29 -11.62 -19.95
C ALA A 11 0.48 -12.47 -20.96
N PRO A 12 1.58 -11.96 -21.57
CA PRO A 12 2.44 -12.75 -22.43
C PRO A 12 3.02 -13.95 -21.63
N ARG A 13 3.23 -15.07 -22.33
CA ARG A 13 3.65 -16.39 -21.76
C ARG A 13 4.90 -16.38 -20.88
N SER A 14 5.68 -15.32 -20.86
CA SER A 14 6.95 -15.23 -20.11
C SER A 14 6.82 -14.77 -18.65
N THR A 15 5.68 -14.20 -18.27
CA THR A 15 5.45 -13.74 -16.89
C THR A 15 4.55 -14.72 -16.17
N LYS A 16 5.12 -15.53 -15.25
CA LYS A 16 4.30 -16.41 -14.39
C LYS A 16 3.42 -15.53 -13.47
N PRO A 17 2.08 -15.62 -13.59
CA PRO A 17 1.19 -14.83 -12.76
C PRO A 17 1.27 -15.28 -11.30
N ARG A 18 1.12 -14.34 -10.40
CA ARG A 18 1.27 -14.51 -8.95
C ARG A 18 -0.06 -14.95 -8.33
N ARG A 19 -0.01 -15.73 -7.25
CA ARG A 19 -1.22 -16.21 -6.57
C ARG A 19 -1.69 -15.21 -5.52
N PHE A 20 -2.99 -14.96 -5.50
CA PHE A 20 -3.67 -14.39 -4.34
C PHE A 20 -3.85 -15.49 -3.28
N ALA A 21 -3.40 -15.22 -2.07
CA ALA A 21 -3.84 -15.99 -0.92
C ALA A 21 -4.86 -15.13 -0.16
N PRO A 22 -6.13 -15.54 -0.07
CA PRO A 22 -7.03 -14.91 0.89
C PRO A 22 -6.52 -15.28 2.28
N ARG A 23 -5.82 -14.37 2.94
CA ARG A 23 -5.57 -14.53 4.38
C ARG A 23 -6.83 -14.16 5.12
N SER A 24 -7.34 -15.17 5.78
CA SER A 24 -8.48 -15.27 6.68
C SER A 24 -8.89 -13.97 7.38
N THR A 25 -10.19 -13.77 7.33
CA THR A 25 -11.02 -13.11 8.31
C THR A 25 -10.40 -13.08 9.71
N GLU A 26 -9.83 -11.95 10.11
CA GLU A 26 -9.86 -11.65 11.53
C GLU A 26 -11.31 -11.27 11.86
N ALA A 27 -12.08 -12.26 12.23
CA ALA A 27 -13.26 -12.03 13.02
C ALA A 27 -12.76 -11.45 14.35
N THR A 28 -13.01 -10.17 14.58
CA THR A 28 -12.85 -9.59 15.90
C THR A 28 -13.72 -10.43 16.83
N LYS A 29 -13.13 -11.19 17.77
CA LYS A 29 -13.90 -11.99 18.74
C LYS A 29 -14.90 -11.06 19.41
N PRO A 30 -16.21 -11.31 19.30
CA PRO A 30 -17.19 -10.49 20.00
C PRO A 30 -16.92 -10.63 21.50
N ARG A 31 -16.94 -9.52 22.21
CA ARG A 31 -17.16 -9.52 23.65
C ARG A 31 -18.52 -10.20 23.88
N ALA A 32 -18.65 -11.05 24.87
CA ALA A 32 -19.73 -12.03 25.06
C ALA A 32 -21.19 -11.49 24.97
N ASP A 33 -21.39 -10.17 24.87
CA ASP A 33 -22.69 -9.49 24.83
C ASP A 33 -22.87 -8.49 23.68
N SER A 34 -22.03 -8.52 22.64
CA SER A 34 -22.16 -7.59 21.51
C SER A 34 -22.49 -8.31 20.21
N GLU A 35 -23.55 -7.90 19.58
CA GLU A 35 -23.91 -8.24 18.20
C GLU A 35 -22.74 -7.94 17.27
N VAL A 36 -22.39 -8.86 16.36
CA VAL A 36 -21.31 -8.65 15.38
C VAL A 36 -21.73 -7.55 14.43
N THR A 37 -21.23 -6.34 14.66
CA THR A 37 -21.61 -5.14 13.90
C THR A 37 -20.83 -4.97 12.59
N LYS A 38 -19.70 -5.68 12.40
CA LYS A 38 -18.87 -5.50 11.22
C LYS A 38 -18.00 -6.72 10.89
N TYR A 39 -18.12 -7.20 9.67
CA TYR A 39 -17.17 -8.16 9.08
C TYR A 39 -16.08 -7.40 8.33
N LYS A 40 -14.81 -7.79 8.54
CA LYS A 40 -13.67 -7.21 7.83
C LYS A 40 -12.96 -8.28 7.00
N VAL A 41 -12.96 -8.12 5.69
CA VAL A 41 -12.23 -8.98 4.76
C VAL A 41 -11.09 -8.18 4.13
N ARG A 42 -9.91 -8.77 4.05
CA ARG A 42 -8.76 -8.20 3.34
C ARG A 42 -8.29 -9.16 2.26
N CYS A 43 -8.22 -8.68 1.04
CA CYS A 43 -7.48 -9.38 -0.01
C CYS A 43 -6.00 -9.06 0.16
N VAL A 44 -5.18 -10.10 0.28
CA VAL A 44 -3.74 -9.99 0.47
C VAL A 44 -3.02 -10.62 -0.71
N TYR A 45 -2.04 -9.91 -1.24
CA TYR A 45 -1.18 -10.41 -2.31
C TYR A 45 -0.15 -11.39 -1.74
N ASN A 46 0.01 -12.56 -2.35
CA ASN A 46 1.07 -13.49 -1.97
C ASN A 46 2.34 -13.23 -2.79
N ASP A 47 3.31 -12.56 -2.18
CA ASP A 47 4.57 -12.19 -2.81
C ASP A 47 5.65 -13.28 -2.73
N GLU A 48 5.41 -14.41 -2.06
CA GLU A 48 6.40 -15.48 -1.89
C GLU A 48 6.85 -16.09 -3.22
N GLN A 49 5.99 -16.04 -4.24
CA GLN A 49 6.27 -16.59 -5.57
C GLN A 49 6.77 -15.52 -6.56
N ARG A 50 7.18 -14.36 -6.08
CA ARG A 50 7.74 -13.31 -6.94
C ARG A 50 9.09 -13.75 -7.49
N MET A 51 9.18 -13.91 -8.79
CA MET A 51 10.50 -14.08 -9.45
C MET A 51 11.31 -12.80 -9.21
N ASN A 52 12.60 -12.96 -8.88
CA ASN A 52 13.52 -11.85 -8.57
C ASN A 52 13.17 -11.06 -7.28
N ARG A 53 12.50 -11.67 -6.31
CA ARG A 53 12.20 -11.01 -5.01
C ARG A 53 13.44 -10.41 -4.35
N THR A 54 14.59 -11.05 -4.48
CA THR A 54 15.87 -10.59 -3.93
C THR A 54 16.44 -9.33 -4.59
N LEU A 55 15.97 -8.99 -5.79
CA LEU A 55 16.41 -7.80 -6.54
C LEU A 55 15.48 -6.59 -6.35
N ILE A 56 14.37 -6.77 -5.64
CA ILE A 56 13.40 -5.70 -5.45
C ILE A 56 13.66 -5.05 -4.11
N GLU A 57 13.89 -3.74 -4.14
CA GLU A 57 13.97 -2.94 -2.94
C GLU A 57 12.60 -2.90 -2.25
N THR A 58 12.56 -3.32 -1.00
CA THR A 58 11.34 -3.37 -0.19
C THR A 58 11.38 -2.44 1.02
N PHE A 59 12.54 -1.81 1.25
CA PHE A 59 12.73 -0.95 2.40
C PHE A 59 11.88 0.32 2.28
N SER A 60 10.99 0.52 3.23
CA SER A 60 10.21 1.74 3.38
C SER A 60 10.68 2.46 4.64
N PRO A 61 11.16 3.70 4.54
CA PRO A 61 11.55 4.47 5.70
C PRO A 61 10.36 4.65 6.66
N ALA A 62 10.61 4.49 7.96
CA ALA A 62 9.68 4.86 9.02
C ALA A 62 10.32 5.98 9.86
N VAL A 63 9.49 6.89 10.36
CA VAL A 63 9.96 7.98 11.23
C VAL A 63 10.64 7.42 12.47
N ARG A 64 11.79 7.96 12.84
CA ARG A 64 12.52 7.56 14.04
C ARG A 64 11.78 7.97 15.31
N HIS A 65 11.80 7.12 16.30
CA HIS A 65 11.15 7.39 17.59
C HIS A 65 11.69 8.67 18.26
N THR A 66 12.99 8.93 18.12
CA THR A 66 13.63 10.17 18.59
C THR A 66 13.08 11.40 17.89
N THR A 67 12.86 11.35 16.58
CA THR A 67 12.26 12.44 15.79
C THR A 67 10.83 12.74 16.25
N VAL A 68 10.04 11.69 16.51
CA VAL A 68 8.68 11.86 17.03
C VAL A 68 8.71 12.56 18.40
N LYS A 69 9.56 12.07 19.33
CA LYS A 69 9.69 12.67 20.68
C LYS A 69 10.13 14.13 20.60
N ALA A 70 11.13 14.43 19.78
CA ALA A 70 11.61 15.80 19.59
C ALA A 70 10.51 16.72 19.02
N SER A 71 9.77 16.25 18.00
CA SER A 71 8.64 17.01 17.42
C SER A 71 7.55 17.30 18.46
N VAL A 72 7.23 16.31 19.30
CA VAL A 72 6.25 16.48 20.38
C VAL A 72 6.75 17.52 21.41
N ALA A 73 8.00 17.40 21.87
CA ALA A 73 8.59 18.33 22.82
C ALA A 73 8.62 19.77 22.25
N CYS A 74 9.10 19.94 21.02
CA CYS A 74 9.09 21.25 20.34
C CYS A 74 7.69 21.83 20.21
N SER A 75 6.68 21.01 19.90
CA SER A 75 5.31 21.50 19.77
C SER A 75 4.75 22.02 21.11
N VAL A 76 5.12 21.39 22.22
CA VAL A 76 4.72 21.85 23.56
C VAL A 76 5.45 23.14 23.91
N LEU A 77 6.77 23.18 23.76
CA LEU A 77 7.60 24.36 24.08
C LEU A 77 7.19 25.59 23.27
N LEU A 78 6.80 25.40 22.00
CA LEU A 78 6.43 26.48 21.09
C LEU A 78 4.91 26.73 21.07
N ASN A 79 4.15 26.13 21.97
CA ASN A 79 2.69 26.22 22.04
C ASN A 79 2.00 25.97 20.68
N ARG A 80 2.45 24.96 19.93
CA ARG A 80 1.91 24.64 18.60
C ARG A 80 0.82 23.60 18.69
N ARG A 81 -0.21 23.76 17.88
CA ARG A 81 -1.28 22.75 17.74
C ARG A 81 -0.74 21.51 17.04
N ARG A 82 -1.19 20.34 17.48
CA ARG A 82 -0.89 19.05 16.89
C ARG A 82 -2.17 18.46 16.32
N LEU A 83 -2.04 17.90 15.13
CA LEU A 83 -3.10 17.15 14.47
C LEU A 83 -2.58 15.75 14.17
N SER A 84 -3.44 14.76 14.27
CA SER A 84 -3.18 13.39 13.86
C SER A 84 -4.23 12.98 12.84
N PHE A 85 -3.80 12.27 11.80
CA PHE A 85 -4.69 11.71 10.80
C PHE A 85 -4.17 10.34 10.36
N ASP A 86 -5.05 9.53 9.82
CA ASP A 86 -4.74 8.24 9.24
C ASP A 86 -5.16 8.22 7.78
N VAL A 87 -4.37 7.57 6.94
CA VAL A 87 -4.67 7.42 5.51
C VAL A 87 -5.32 6.07 5.27
N THR A 88 -6.61 6.08 5.05
CA THR A 88 -7.37 4.87 4.79
C THR A 88 -6.88 4.19 3.52
N GLY A 89 -6.47 2.91 3.64
CA GLY A 89 -5.98 2.14 2.50
C GLY A 89 -4.69 2.71 1.89
N ALA A 90 -3.74 3.17 2.71
CA ALA A 90 -2.52 3.85 2.28
C ALA A 90 -1.82 3.18 1.09
N TYR A 91 -1.64 1.86 1.12
CA TYR A 91 -0.99 1.15 0.01
C TYR A 91 -1.79 1.20 -1.29
N LEU A 92 -3.13 1.23 -1.20
CA LEU A 92 -4.02 1.37 -2.36
C LEU A 92 -4.00 2.76 -2.99
N GLN A 93 -3.37 3.72 -2.33
CA GLN A 93 -3.14 5.08 -2.83
C GLN A 93 -1.76 5.21 -3.50
N GLY A 94 -0.92 4.16 -3.42
CA GLY A 94 0.39 4.13 -4.07
C GLY A 94 0.26 4.06 -5.59
N GLU A 95 1.21 4.68 -6.28
CA GLU A 95 1.30 4.66 -7.74
C GLU A 95 2.55 3.88 -8.16
N TYR A 96 2.39 2.95 -9.10
CA TYR A 96 3.53 2.26 -9.71
C TYR A 96 4.35 3.24 -10.55
N SER A 97 5.65 2.99 -10.63
CA SER A 97 6.53 3.75 -11.52
C SER A 97 6.14 3.53 -12.99
N ASP A 98 6.46 4.50 -13.85
CA ASP A 98 6.19 4.40 -15.28
C ASP A 98 6.80 3.11 -15.88
N GLY A 99 5.97 2.38 -16.62
CA GLY A 99 6.37 1.11 -17.23
C GLY A 99 6.34 -0.10 -16.31
N GLU A 100 6.09 0.07 -15.01
CA GLU A 100 5.94 -1.05 -14.08
C GLU A 100 4.58 -1.71 -14.24
N VAL A 101 4.59 -3.00 -14.56
CA VAL A 101 3.38 -3.80 -14.74
C VAL A 101 3.40 -5.00 -13.80
N VAL A 102 2.41 -5.06 -12.93
CA VAL A 102 2.24 -6.15 -11.97
C VAL A 102 0.99 -6.93 -12.29
N TYR A 103 1.12 -8.25 -12.37
CA TYR A 103 -0.01 -9.15 -12.60
C TYR A 103 -0.25 -10.03 -11.39
N ALA A 104 -1.49 -10.36 -11.12
CA ALA A 104 -1.90 -11.27 -10.06
C ALA A 104 -2.88 -12.33 -10.58
N ARG A 105 -2.81 -13.53 -10.03
CA ARG A 105 -3.86 -14.53 -10.24
C ARG A 105 -5.09 -14.13 -9.42
N PRO A 106 -6.29 -14.26 -9.97
CA PRO A 106 -7.52 -14.11 -9.20
C PRO A 106 -7.53 -15.04 -7.97
N PRO A 107 -8.20 -14.65 -6.89
CA PRO A 107 -8.46 -15.56 -5.79
C PRO A 107 -9.33 -16.72 -6.27
N LYS A 108 -9.25 -17.85 -5.54
CA LYS A 108 -10.07 -19.03 -5.85
C LYS A 108 -11.56 -18.66 -5.83
N GLY A 109 -12.26 -19.03 -6.90
CA GLY A 109 -13.67 -18.71 -7.10
C GLY A 109 -13.94 -17.40 -7.82
N CYS A 110 -12.88 -16.65 -8.19
CA CYS A 110 -12.96 -15.43 -9.00
C CYS A 110 -12.17 -15.57 -10.32
N GLU A 111 -11.85 -16.81 -10.68
CA GLU A 111 -11.14 -17.10 -11.92
C GLU A 111 -12.02 -16.82 -13.13
N THR A 112 -11.45 -16.19 -14.15
CA THR A 112 -12.05 -16.01 -15.46
C THR A 112 -11.16 -16.62 -16.53
N PHE A 113 -11.75 -17.13 -17.58
CA PHE A 113 -11.05 -17.81 -18.67
C PHE A 113 -11.39 -17.14 -19.99
N ASP A 114 -10.44 -17.18 -20.92
CA ASP A 114 -10.70 -16.75 -22.30
C ASP A 114 -11.46 -17.84 -23.09
N ASP A 115 -11.79 -17.55 -24.35
CA ASP A 115 -12.50 -18.48 -25.26
C ASP A 115 -11.71 -19.76 -25.56
N ARG A 116 -10.42 -19.80 -25.21
CA ARG A 116 -9.53 -20.95 -25.37
C ARG A 116 -9.33 -21.71 -24.06
N GLY A 117 -10.05 -21.36 -22.99
CA GLY A 117 -9.93 -21.95 -21.69
C GLY A 117 -8.64 -21.56 -20.92
N ILE A 118 -7.96 -20.49 -21.34
CA ILE A 118 -6.77 -19.99 -20.65
C ILE A 118 -7.20 -19.04 -19.55
N MET A 119 -6.70 -19.27 -18.31
CA MET A 119 -7.03 -18.43 -17.19
C MET A 119 -6.47 -17.00 -17.38
N LEU A 120 -7.35 -16.03 -17.26
CA LEU A 120 -6.99 -14.62 -17.28
C LEU A 120 -6.35 -14.20 -15.94
N VAL A 121 -5.44 -13.25 -15.99
CA VAL A 121 -4.80 -12.65 -14.82
C VAL A 121 -5.22 -11.19 -14.69
N TRP A 122 -5.26 -10.70 -13.46
CA TRP A 122 -5.54 -9.30 -13.18
C TRP A 122 -4.28 -8.46 -13.35
N ARG A 123 -4.38 -7.39 -14.11
CA ARG A 123 -3.38 -6.35 -14.12
C ARG A 123 -3.64 -5.43 -12.93
N MET A 124 -2.63 -5.30 -12.06
CA MET A 124 -2.72 -4.45 -10.90
C MET A 124 -2.42 -3.00 -11.27
N HIS A 125 -3.27 -2.09 -10.84
CA HIS A 125 -3.10 -0.64 -11.04
C HIS A 125 -2.55 0.05 -9.80
N VAL A 126 -2.69 -0.59 -8.65
CA VAL A 126 -2.23 -0.09 -7.35
C VAL A 126 -1.62 -1.24 -6.54
N PRO A 127 -0.68 -0.94 -5.64
CA PRO A 127 -0.14 -1.95 -4.73
C PRO A 127 -1.20 -2.50 -3.78
N LEU A 128 -1.04 -3.76 -3.39
CA LEU A 128 -1.91 -4.40 -2.41
C LEU A 128 -1.14 -4.74 -1.13
N TYR A 129 -1.89 -4.94 -0.06
CA TYR A 129 -1.37 -5.54 1.16
C TYR A 129 -0.74 -6.90 0.87
N GLY A 130 0.43 -7.18 1.46
CA GLY A 130 1.19 -8.41 1.22
C GLY A 130 2.18 -8.33 0.06
N GLN A 131 2.15 -7.29 -0.75
CA GLN A 131 3.19 -7.00 -1.73
C GLN A 131 4.40 -6.40 -1.00
N GLY A 132 5.59 -6.97 -1.19
CA GLY A 132 6.78 -6.61 -0.41
C GLY A 132 7.23 -5.17 -0.57
N ASP A 133 7.04 -4.59 -1.75
CA ASP A 133 7.40 -3.21 -2.09
C ASP A 133 6.25 -2.20 -1.93
N ALA A 134 5.06 -2.64 -1.51
CA ALA A 134 3.91 -1.74 -1.34
C ALA A 134 4.19 -0.56 -0.39
N GLY A 135 4.94 -0.81 0.68
CA GLY A 135 5.35 0.24 1.62
C GLY A 135 6.27 1.27 0.98
N LEU A 136 7.24 0.83 0.17
CA LEU A 136 8.15 1.72 -0.55
C LEU A 136 7.41 2.54 -1.61
N ILE A 137 6.51 1.90 -2.37
CA ILE A 137 5.70 2.59 -3.38
C ILE A 137 4.85 3.67 -2.71
N TRP A 138 4.18 3.33 -1.60
CA TRP A 138 3.43 4.31 -0.82
C TRP A 138 4.32 5.45 -0.30
N PHE A 139 5.50 5.13 0.23
CA PHE A 139 6.42 6.15 0.70
C PHE A 139 6.85 7.11 -0.42
N ARG A 140 7.13 6.60 -1.62
CA ARG A 140 7.46 7.44 -2.80
C ARG A 140 6.29 8.35 -3.17
N THR A 141 5.08 7.80 -3.22
CA THR A 141 3.85 8.55 -3.53
C THR A 141 3.62 9.68 -2.52
N ILE A 142 3.64 9.40 -1.21
CA ILE A 142 3.40 10.43 -0.20
C ILE A 142 4.52 11.47 -0.15
N ARG A 143 5.79 11.06 -0.37
CA ARG A 143 6.91 11.97 -0.48
C ARG A 143 6.71 12.96 -1.61
N GLU A 144 6.36 12.48 -2.79
CA GLU A 144 6.09 13.32 -3.95
C GLU A 144 4.95 14.31 -3.69
N GLN A 145 3.85 13.84 -3.13
CA GLN A 145 2.72 14.69 -2.76
C GLN A 145 3.15 15.82 -1.80
N LEU A 146 3.91 15.47 -0.75
CA LEU A 146 4.35 16.44 0.24
C LEU A 146 5.38 17.42 -0.32
N THR A 147 6.39 16.94 -1.05
CA THR A 147 7.48 17.81 -1.53
C THR A 147 7.08 18.61 -2.76
N MET A 148 6.60 17.96 -3.80
CA MET A 148 6.36 18.61 -5.10
C MET A 148 5.03 19.38 -5.11
N LYS A 149 3.96 18.86 -4.52
CA LYS A 149 2.65 19.50 -4.59
C LYS A 149 2.35 20.37 -3.39
N GLN A 150 2.86 20.04 -2.21
CA GLN A 150 2.59 20.78 -0.98
C GLN A 150 3.75 21.68 -0.55
N GLY A 151 4.92 21.55 -1.17
CA GLY A 151 6.11 22.37 -0.89
C GLY A 151 6.72 22.13 0.49
N PHE A 152 6.64 20.91 1.01
CA PHE A 152 7.38 20.51 2.19
C PHE A 152 8.82 20.16 1.84
N ASN A 153 9.72 20.39 2.78
CA ASN A 153 11.10 19.92 2.70
C ASN A 153 11.22 18.59 3.43
N GLN A 154 11.91 17.63 2.84
CA GLN A 154 12.26 16.38 3.49
C GLN A 154 13.53 16.58 4.33
N SER A 155 13.60 15.96 5.49
CA SER A 155 14.78 16.03 6.34
C SER A 155 15.84 15.02 5.89
N ASP A 156 17.11 15.47 5.84
CA ASP A 156 18.25 14.58 5.57
C ASP A 156 18.51 13.61 6.72
N ALA A 157 18.21 14.01 7.95
CA ALA A 157 18.43 13.17 9.13
C ALA A 157 17.40 12.07 9.30
N ASP A 158 16.15 12.30 8.85
CA ASP A 158 15.05 11.35 8.94
C ASP A 158 14.17 11.45 7.70
N PRO A 159 14.26 10.50 6.75
CA PRO A 159 13.54 10.57 5.48
C PRO A 159 12.01 10.61 5.61
N SER A 160 11.47 10.20 6.76
CA SER A 160 10.01 10.23 7.01
C SER A 160 9.58 11.47 7.79
N TYR A 161 10.48 12.44 8.00
CA TYR A 161 10.19 13.71 8.60
C TYR A 161 10.15 14.82 7.55
N PHE A 162 9.02 15.48 7.43
CA PHE A 162 8.80 16.58 6.49
C PHE A 162 8.45 17.85 7.26
N TRP A 163 8.96 18.97 6.79
CA TRP A 163 8.74 20.26 7.42
C TRP A 163 8.47 21.36 6.39
N LYS A 164 7.74 22.38 6.79
CA LYS A 164 7.49 23.58 5.98
C LYS A 164 7.51 24.81 6.88
N ARG A 165 8.18 25.86 6.44
CA ARG A 165 8.07 27.16 7.11
C ARG A 165 6.68 27.74 6.78
N SER A 166 5.94 28.16 7.78
CA SER A 166 4.79 29.04 7.57
C SER A 166 5.33 30.44 7.30
N CYS A 167 4.93 31.03 6.20
CA CYS A 167 5.08 32.46 5.97
C CYS A 167 4.21 33.23 6.93
#